data_6fd59f6708559b9c1b3ca07b7f8874b7
#
_entry.id   6fd59f6708559b9c1b3ca07b7f8874b7
#
_cell.length_a   1.000
_cell.length_b   1.000
_cell.length_c   1.000
_cell.angle_alpha   90.00
_cell.angle_beta   90.00
_cell.angle_gamma   90.00
#
_symmetry.space_group_name_H-M   'P 1'
#
loop_
_entity.id
_entity.type
_entity.pdbx_description
1 polymer ?
#
loop_
_entity_poly.entity_id
_entity_poly.type
_entity_poly.pdbx_seq_one_letter_code
_entity_poly.pdbx_strand_id
1 'polypeptide(L)'
;MSSALSNEEKKELARARQSAVRHAWKEEQARVKEGLGTRDWTTSQQKEILERGSVKGYDGHHMKSVSEYPEYAGDPKNIQFLTETEHFEGAHQGSYHNLTNGYYDPETQTMNEFEGDELREVPVNELSDKYAHNESDELSSVRNEYLEDFQSSSVSQGDNIDSVRVDYSQIETSEQDISASESASETTSESNGIGR
;
A
#
# COMPACT_ATOMS: atom_id res chain seq x y z
N MET A 1 -34.69 -18.45 8.01
CA MET A 1 -34.05 -19.33 6.99
C MET A 1 -33.26 -18.43 6.08
N SER A 2 -31.95 -18.43 6.20
CA SER A 2 -31.07 -17.66 5.32
C SER A 2 -31.05 -18.34 3.96
N SER A 3 -31.53 -17.67 2.92
CA SER A 3 -31.44 -18.21 1.55
C SER A 3 -29.99 -18.17 1.11
N ALA A 4 -29.53 -19.22 0.43
CA ALA A 4 -28.16 -19.25 -0.11
C ALA A 4 -28.01 -18.09 -1.12
N LEU A 5 -26.88 -17.37 -1.02
CA LEU A 5 -26.52 -16.29 -1.93
C LEU A 5 -26.49 -16.78 -3.39
N SER A 6 -27.05 -16.02 -4.30
CA SER A 6 -26.94 -16.22 -5.75
C SER A 6 -25.47 -16.13 -6.22
N ASN A 7 -25.19 -16.60 -7.42
CA ASN A 7 -23.84 -16.50 -7.99
C ASN A 7 -23.39 -15.06 -8.22
N GLU A 8 -24.31 -14.13 -8.54
CA GLU A 8 -23.99 -12.73 -8.71
C GLU A 8 -23.68 -12.06 -7.36
N GLU A 9 -24.46 -12.32 -6.32
CA GLU A 9 -24.19 -11.81 -4.95
C GLU A 9 -22.83 -12.31 -4.42
N LYS A 10 -22.47 -13.58 -4.69
CA LYS A 10 -21.14 -14.11 -4.33
C LYS A 10 -20.01 -13.40 -5.05
N LYS A 11 -20.17 -13.09 -6.34
CA LYS A 11 -19.18 -12.32 -7.11
C LYS A 11 -19.05 -10.88 -6.61
N GLU A 12 -20.15 -10.24 -6.31
CA GLU A 12 -20.17 -8.88 -5.78
C GLU A 12 -19.48 -8.83 -4.42
N LEU A 13 -19.78 -9.76 -3.53
CA LEU A 13 -19.14 -9.89 -2.24
C LEU A 13 -17.62 -10.13 -2.37
N ALA A 14 -17.20 -10.97 -3.31
CA ALA A 14 -15.78 -11.21 -3.58
C ALA A 14 -15.08 -9.94 -4.09
N ARG A 15 -15.72 -9.14 -4.96
CA ARG A 15 -15.18 -7.85 -5.43
C ARG A 15 -15.09 -6.84 -4.29
N ALA A 16 -16.11 -6.77 -3.43
CA ALA A 16 -16.12 -5.90 -2.27
C ALA A 16 -14.94 -6.21 -1.34
N ARG A 17 -14.74 -7.48 -0.99
CA ARG A 17 -13.61 -7.94 -0.16
C ARG A 17 -12.25 -7.53 -0.74
N GLN A 18 -12.03 -7.79 -2.03
CA GLN A 18 -10.79 -7.39 -2.69
C GLN A 18 -10.61 -5.88 -2.73
N SER A 19 -11.69 -5.14 -2.91
CA SER A 19 -11.68 -3.67 -2.89
C SER A 19 -11.29 -3.13 -1.53
N ALA A 20 -11.85 -3.68 -0.44
CA ALA A 20 -11.52 -3.31 0.93
C ALA A 20 -10.01 -3.44 1.20
N VAL A 21 -9.41 -4.58 0.85
CA VAL A 21 -7.98 -4.82 1.03
C VAL A 21 -7.13 -3.82 0.24
N ARG A 22 -7.49 -3.53 -1.02
CA ARG A 22 -6.75 -2.52 -1.82
C ARG A 22 -6.85 -1.11 -1.24
N HIS A 23 -8.03 -0.73 -0.73
CA HIS A 23 -8.20 0.58 -0.09
C HIS A 23 -7.46 0.65 1.24
N ALA A 24 -7.50 -0.40 2.06
CA ALA A 24 -6.74 -0.47 3.30
C ALA A 24 -5.23 -0.29 3.06
N TRP A 25 -4.66 -0.93 2.03
CA TRP A 25 -3.25 -0.71 1.66
C TRP A 25 -2.95 0.72 1.20
N LYS A 26 -3.87 1.39 0.49
CA LYS A 26 -3.70 2.81 0.13
C LYS A 26 -3.71 3.72 1.35
N GLU A 27 -4.59 3.45 2.30
CA GLU A 27 -4.63 4.18 3.57
C GLU A 27 -3.36 3.93 4.38
N GLU A 28 -2.88 2.68 4.43
CA GLU A 28 -1.63 2.34 5.11
C GLU A 28 -0.42 3.04 4.47
N GLN A 29 -0.36 3.08 3.14
CA GLN A 29 0.68 3.84 2.42
C GLN A 29 0.65 5.33 2.79
N ALA A 30 -0.53 5.93 2.93
CA ALA A 30 -0.66 7.32 3.37
C ALA A 30 -0.17 7.51 4.82
N ARG A 31 -0.52 6.58 5.73
CA ARG A 31 -0.05 6.60 7.12
C ARG A 31 1.47 6.49 7.21
N VAL A 32 2.07 5.56 6.46
CA VAL A 32 3.53 5.35 6.45
C VAL A 32 4.27 6.60 5.97
N LYS A 33 3.75 7.35 5.01
CA LYS A 33 4.30 8.66 4.60
C LYS A 33 4.36 9.67 5.74
N GLU A 34 3.41 9.57 6.67
CA GLU A 34 3.32 10.44 7.86
C GLU A 34 4.10 9.87 9.06
N GLY A 35 4.75 8.72 8.90
CA GLY A 35 5.48 8.03 9.97
C GLY A 35 4.55 7.30 10.95
N LEU A 36 3.37 6.91 10.49
CA LEU A 36 2.35 6.17 11.22
C LEU A 36 2.11 4.80 10.58
N GLY A 37 1.49 3.89 11.32
CA GLY A 37 1.11 2.59 10.79
C GLY A 37 0.13 1.85 11.67
N THR A 38 -0.61 0.91 11.07
CA THR A 38 -1.44 -0.05 11.80
C THR A 38 -0.61 -1.20 12.37
N ARG A 39 0.65 -1.27 11.97
CA ARG A 39 1.70 -2.14 12.53
C ARG A 39 2.98 -1.33 12.63
N ASP A 40 3.89 -1.77 13.50
CA ASP A 40 5.25 -1.21 13.56
C ASP A 40 6.09 -1.78 12.40
N TRP A 41 5.90 -1.18 11.21
CA TRP A 41 6.59 -1.58 9.99
C TRP A 41 8.08 -1.27 10.08
N THR A 42 8.93 -2.26 9.83
CA THR A 42 10.38 -2.03 9.67
C THR A 42 10.66 -1.07 8.51
N THR A 43 11.79 -0.40 8.50
CA THR A 43 12.20 0.53 7.42
C THR A 43 12.16 -0.11 6.04
N SER A 44 12.51 -1.41 5.93
CA SER A 44 12.41 -2.17 4.69
C SER A 44 10.97 -2.39 4.23
N GLN A 45 10.07 -2.69 5.17
CA GLN A 45 8.64 -2.86 4.88
C GLN A 45 7.99 -1.51 4.53
N GLN A 46 8.35 -0.43 5.23
CA GLN A 46 7.91 0.93 4.90
C GLN A 46 8.28 1.29 3.46
N LYS A 47 9.53 1.02 3.06
CA LYS A 47 9.98 1.19 1.68
C LYS A 47 9.13 0.39 0.69
N GLU A 48 8.86 -0.89 1.00
CA GLU A 48 8.03 -1.74 0.14
C GLU A 48 6.59 -1.21 0.02
N ILE A 49 5.98 -0.73 1.13
CA ILE A 49 4.66 -0.09 1.12
C ILE A 49 4.66 1.15 0.22
N LEU A 50 5.68 1.99 0.35
CA LEU A 50 5.77 3.25 -0.40
C LEU A 50 5.98 3.02 -1.90
N GLU A 51 6.79 2.04 -2.29
CA GLU A 51 7.11 1.73 -3.69
C GLU A 51 6.06 0.86 -4.38
N ARG A 52 5.51 -0.13 -3.66
CA ARG A 52 4.63 -1.17 -4.24
C ARG A 52 3.18 -1.10 -3.76
N GLY A 53 2.91 -0.32 -2.72
CA GLY A 53 1.59 -0.18 -2.12
C GLY A 53 1.19 -1.32 -1.18
N SER A 54 2.08 -2.29 -0.90
CA SER A 54 1.83 -3.41 0.02
C SER A 54 3.13 -4.08 0.42
N VAL A 55 3.09 -4.92 1.48
CA VAL A 55 4.23 -5.74 1.92
C VAL A 55 4.00 -7.19 1.55
N LYS A 56 5.02 -7.83 0.97
CA LYS A 56 4.98 -9.26 0.66
C LYS A 56 4.89 -10.11 1.94
N GLY A 57 4.02 -11.11 1.91
CA GLY A 57 3.83 -12.03 3.04
C GLY A 57 2.84 -11.53 4.09
N TYR A 58 2.12 -10.46 3.78
CA TYR A 58 1.01 -9.98 4.59
C TYR A 58 -0.31 -10.05 3.83
N ASP A 59 -1.31 -10.61 4.48
CA ASP A 59 -2.68 -10.72 3.99
C ASP A 59 -3.59 -9.69 4.66
N GLY A 60 -4.61 -9.24 3.92
CA GLY A 60 -5.69 -8.43 4.49
C GLY A 60 -6.77 -9.33 5.11
N HIS A 61 -6.74 -9.46 6.42
CA HIS A 61 -7.73 -10.18 7.21
C HIS A 61 -8.96 -9.31 7.50
N HIS A 62 -10.17 -9.83 7.23
CA HIS A 62 -11.41 -9.18 7.67
C HIS A 62 -11.68 -9.49 9.14
N MET A 63 -11.54 -8.51 10.00
CA MET A 63 -11.71 -8.65 11.46
C MET A 63 -13.11 -9.12 11.83
N LYS A 64 -14.13 -8.60 11.15
CA LYS A 64 -15.50 -9.16 11.17
C LYS A 64 -15.67 -10.04 9.95
N SER A 65 -15.92 -11.34 10.19
CA SER A 65 -16.10 -12.33 9.13
C SER A 65 -17.23 -11.95 8.20
N VAL A 66 -16.93 -11.86 6.91
CA VAL A 66 -17.86 -11.40 5.86
C VAL A 66 -19.09 -12.29 5.73
N SER A 67 -19.01 -13.57 6.13
CA SER A 67 -20.15 -14.47 6.14
C SER A 67 -21.22 -14.09 7.15
N GLU A 68 -20.85 -13.45 8.26
CA GLU A 68 -21.78 -12.99 9.29
C GLU A 68 -22.08 -11.48 9.17
N TYR A 69 -21.10 -10.72 8.69
CA TYR A 69 -21.17 -9.25 8.59
C TYR A 69 -20.89 -8.81 7.13
N PRO A 70 -21.74 -9.20 6.17
CA PRO A 70 -21.53 -8.90 4.75
C PRO A 70 -21.51 -7.40 4.44
N GLU A 71 -22.13 -6.57 5.28
CA GLU A 71 -22.13 -5.11 5.20
C GLU A 71 -20.73 -4.52 5.32
N TYR A 72 -19.81 -5.16 6.05
CA TYR A 72 -18.42 -4.71 6.20
C TYR A 72 -17.45 -5.34 5.19
N ALA A 73 -17.96 -6.10 4.22
CA ALA A 73 -17.12 -6.77 3.24
C ALA A 73 -16.25 -5.80 2.40
N GLY A 74 -16.80 -4.62 2.10
CA GLY A 74 -16.15 -3.59 1.30
C GLY A 74 -15.49 -2.48 2.12
N ASP A 75 -15.56 -2.54 3.44
CA ASP A 75 -15.03 -1.51 4.32
C ASP A 75 -13.54 -1.72 4.60
N PRO A 76 -12.63 -0.79 4.20
CA PRO A 76 -11.20 -0.88 4.46
C PRO A 76 -10.88 -0.87 5.97
N LYS A 77 -11.74 -0.29 6.80
CA LYS A 77 -11.59 -0.28 8.26
C LYS A 77 -11.75 -1.67 8.88
N ASN A 78 -12.40 -2.60 8.17
CA ASN A 78 -12.53 -4.01 8.58
C ASN A 78 -11.28 -4.84 8.24
N ILE A 79 -10.21 -4.22 7.76
CA ILE A 79 -9.00 -4.93 7.33
C ILE A 79 -7.89 -4.76 8.34
N GLN A 80 -7.34 -5.88 8.80
CA GLN A 80 -6.09 -5.97 9.55
C GLN A 80 -5.04 -6.70 8.69
N PHE A 81 -3.80 -6.21 8.67
CA PHE A 81 -2.71 -6.86 7.96
C PHE A 81 -2.03 -7.88 8.87
N LEU A 82 -2.03 -9.14 8.47
CA LEU A 82 -1.46 -10.26 9.20
C LEU A 82 -0.53 -11.07 8.30
N THR A 83 0.52 -11.64 8.88
CA THR A 83 1.28 -12.69 8.21
C THR A 83 0.43 -13.95 8.06
N GLU A 84 0.80 -14.87 7.19
CA GLU A 84 0.07 -16.15 7.00
C GLU A 84 -0.12 -16.91 8.33
N THR A 85 0.94 -16.95 9.16
CA THR A 85 0.88 -17.61 10.48
C THR A 85 -0.06 -16.90 11.44
N GLU A 86 0.03 -15.57 11.56
CA GLU A 86 -0.86 -14.77 12.40
C GLU A 86 -2.32 -14.90 11.93
N HIS A 87 -2.54 -14.95 10.61
CA HIS A 87 -3.85 -15.07 10.01
C HIS A 87 -4.46 -16.45 10.28
N PHE A 88 -3.73 -17.52 9.94
CA PHE A 88 -4.23 -18.88 10.06
C PHE A 88 -4.25 -19.38 11.51
N GLU A 89 -3.08 -19.34 12.19
CA GLU A 89 -2.95 -19.89 13.55
C GLU A 89 -3.50 -18.92 14.60
N GLY A 90 -3.28 -17.60 14.41
CA GLY A 90 -3.70 -16.58 15.35
C GLY A 90 -5.18 -16.25 15.22
N ALA A 91 -5.54 -15.49 14.20
CA ALA A 91 -6.91 -14.98 14.05
C ALA A 91 -7.93 -16.09 13.81
N HIS A 92 -7.62 -17.08 12.96
CA HIS A 92 -8.53 -18.18 12.62
C HIS A 92 -8.33 -19.47 13.45
N GLN A 93 -7.38 -19.46 14.40
CA GLN A 93 -7.12 -20.59 15.31
C GLN A 93 -7.01 -21.94 14.57
N GLY A 94 -6.24 -21.96 13.48
CA GLY A 94 -5.94 -23.14 12.68
C GLY A 94 -7.04 -23.58 11.70
N SER A 95 -8.09 -22.78 11.50
CA SER A 95 -9.14 -23.08 10.50
C SER A 95 -9.78 -21.82 9.95
N TYR A 96 -9.66 -21.59 8.63
CA TYR A 96 -10.36 -20.48 7.95
C TYR A 96 -11.90 -20.56 8.00
N HIS A 97 -12.47 -21.66 8.53
CA HIS A 97 -13.90 -21.75 8.81
C HIS A 97 -14.30 -21.11 10.14
N ASN A 98 -13.34 -20.86 11.03
CA ASN A 98 -13.59 -20.17 12.27
C ASN A 98 -13.92 -18.71 11.98
N LEU A 99 -15.07 -18.29 12.46
CA LEU A 99 -15.56 -16.92 12.32
C LEU A 99 -14.80 -16.02 13.27
N THR A 100 -14.55 -14.79 12.83
CA THR A 100 -13.86 -13.78 13.61
C THR A 100 -14.76 -12.57 13.79
N ASN A 101 -14.68 -11.94 14.95
CA ASN A 101 -15.31 -10.68 15.29
C ASN A 101 -14.38 -9.91 16.22
N GLY A 102 -13.19 -9.54 15.73
CA GLY A 102 -12.21 -8.92 16.59
C GLY A 102 -10.88 -8.66 15.92
N TYR A 103 -10.07 -7.95 16.66
CA TYR A 103 -8.68 -7.62 16.32
C TYR A 103 -7.74 -8.67 16.92
N TYR A 104 -6.85 -9.21 16.11
CA TYR A 104 -5.76 -10.05 16.56
C TYR A 104 -4.56 -9.19 16.96
N ASP A 105 -4.10 -9.32 18.20
CA ASP A 105 -2.90 -8.66 18.68
C ASP A 105 -1.68 -9.57 18.47
N PRO A 106 -0.75 -9.21 17.58
CA PRO A 106 0.43 -10.03 17.30
C PRO A 106 1.43 -10.08 18.45
N GLU A 107 1.45 -9.08 19.33
CA GLU A 107 2.38 -9.02 20.46
C GLU A 107 1.96 -9.97 21.57
N THR A 108 0.69 -9.93 21.92
CA THR A 108 0.13 -10.81 22.96
C THR A 108 -0.36 -12.15 22.41
N GLN A 109 -0.45 -12.29 21.09
CA GLN A 109 -1.00 -13.46 20.39
C GLN A 109 -2.43 -13.80 20.79
N THR A 110 -3.23 -12.78 21.04
CA THR A 110 -4.63 -12.93 21.47
C THR A 110 -5.61 -12.23 20.55
N MET A 111 -6.82 -12.80 20.45
CA MET A 111 -7.96 -12.13 19.82
C MET A 111 -8.62 -11.19 20.82
N ASN A 112 -8.77 -9.94 20.44
CA ASN A 112 -9.55 -8.93 21.18
C ASN A 112 -10.90 -8.81 20.48
N GLU A 113 -11.90 -9.49 21.00
CA GLU A 113 -13.23 -9.51 20.42
C GLU A 113 -13.91 -8.13 20.53
N PHE A 114 -14.66 -7.76 19.49
CA PHE A 114 -15.48 -6.56 19.52
C PHE A 114 -16.76 -6.82 20.30
N GLU A 115 -17.11 -5.88 21.15
CA GLU A 115 -18.41 -5.90 21.83
C GLU A 115 -19.48 -5.38 20.86
N GLY A 116 -20.47 -6.22 20.56
CA GLY A 116 -21.59 -5.88 19.67
C GLY A 116 -21.26 -5.90 18.19
N ASP A 117 -22.14 -5.26 17.40
CA ASP A 117 -22.10 -5.31 15.93
C ASP A 117 -21.24 -4.20 15.33
N GLU A 118 -20.80 -3.23 16.11
CA GLU A 118 -20.01 -2.11 15.61
C GLU A 118 -18.60 -2.55 15.21
N LEU A 119 -18.15 -2.05 14.08
CA LEU A 119 -16.77 -2.22 13.61
C LEU A 119 -15.85 -1.27 14.40
N ARG A 120 -14.71 -1.78 14.85
CA ARG A 120 -13.62 -0.98 15.41
C ARG A 120 -12.42 -1.03 14.49
N GLU A 121 -11.81 0.12 14.28
CA GLU A 121 -10.60 0.22 13.46
C GLU A 121 -9.38 -0.35 14.21
N VAL A 122 -8.40 -0.84 13.43
CA VAL A 122 -7.09 -1.20 13.98
C VAL A 122 -6.42 0.05 14.54
N PRO A 123 -5.80 -0.01 15.73
CA PRO A 123 -5.06 1.11 16.28
C PRO A 123 -3.96 1.57 15.32
N VAL A 124 -3.80 2.89 15.19
CA VAL A 124 -2.72 3.52 14.42
C VAL A 124 -1.71 4.08 15.39
N ASN A 125 -0.45 3.70 15.23
CA ASN A 125 0.64 4.08 16.11
C ASN A 125 1.76 4.78 15.33
N GLU A 126 2.62 5.52 16.04
CA GLU A 126 3.87 6.00 15.45
C GLU A 126 4.79 4.82 15.17
N LEU A 127 5.48 4.88 14.02
CA LEU A 127 6.50 3.88 13.67
C LEU A 127 7.75 4.09 14.52
N SER A 128 8.29 3.00 15.08
CA SER A 128 9.49 3.03 15.91
C SER A 128 10.70 3.55 15.15
N ASP A 129 10.87 3.09 13.90
CA ASP A 129 11.88 3.57 12.96
C ASP A 129 11.18 4.18 11.74
N LYS A 130 11.52 5.41 11.39
CA LYS A 130 10.94 6.09 10.22
C LYS A 130 11.88 5.88 9.02
N TYR A 131 11.33 5.37 7.93
CA TYR A 131 12.03 5.35 6.66
C TYR A 131 12.20 6.80 6.19
N ALA A 132 13.45 7.28 6.26
CA ALA A 132 13.76 8.60 5.73
C ALA A 132 13.64 8.56 4.20
N HIS A 133 12.65 9.25 3.66
CA HIS A 133 12.61 9.59 2.25
C HIS A 133 13.72 10.62 1.99
N ASN A 134 14.92 10.12 1.71
CA ASN A 134 16.09 10.97 1.49
C ASN A 134 16.14 11.63 0.12
N GLU A 135 15.06 11.61 -0.67
CA GLU A 135 15.07 12.32 -1.96
C GLU A 135 15.19 13.84 -1.82
N SER A 136 14.65 14.43 -0.75
CA SER A 136 14.79 15.87 -0.50
C SER A 136 16.09 16.21 0.22
N ASP A 137 16.60 15.32 1.07
CA ASP A 137 17.83 15.55 1.84
C ASP A 137 19.08 15.27 1.00
N GLU A 138 19.07 14.26 0.13
CA GLU A 138 20.16 14.04 -0.83
C GLU A 138 20.26 15.19 -1.83
N LEU A 139 19.12 15.65 -2.39
CA LEU A 139 19.11 16.82 -3.28
C LEU A 139 19.48 18.11 -2.56
N SER A 140 19.12 18.28 -1.30
CA SER A 140 19.50 19.45 -0.52
C SER A 140 20.97 19.40 -0.09
N SER A 141 21.52 18.22 0.24
CA SER A 141 22.94 18.08 0.58
C SER A 141 23.84 18.26 -0.63
N VAL A 142 23.49 17.66 -1.78
CA VAL A 142 24.22 17.87 -3.06
C VAL A 142 24.12 19.32 -3.50
N ARG A 143 22.98 19.96 -3.34
CA ARG A 143 22.79 21.37 -3.64
C ARG A 143 23.62 22.29 -2.74
N ASN A 144 23.69 21.98 -1.44
CA ASN A 144 24.49 22.75 -0.48
C ASN A 144 25.99 22.56 -0.72
N GLU A 145 26.45 21.34 -1.00
CA GLU A 145 27.84 21.04 -1.38
C GLU A 145 28.24 21.78 -2.66
N TYR A 146 27.37 21.80 -3.67
CA TYR A 146 27.59 22.54 -4.91
C TYR A 146 27.63 24.08 -4.69
N LEU A 147 26.80 24.62 -3.80
CA LEU A 147 26.78 26.02 -3.44
C LEU A 147 28.00 26.44 -2.62
N GLU A 148 28.49 25.59 -1.72
CA GLU A 148 29.71 25.84 -0.94
C GLU A 148 30.96 25.81 -1.81
N ASP A 149 31.05 24.87 -2.76
CA ASP A 149 32.14 24.80 -3.74
C ASP A 149 32.14 26.04 -4.68
N PHE A 150 30.97 26.50 -5.08
CA PHE A 150 30.82 27.70 -5.91
C PHE A 150 31.21 28.97 -5.14
N GLN A 151 30.86 29.06 -3.85
CA GLN A 151 31.26 30.19 -3.02
C GLN A 151 32.73 30.19 -2.66
N SER A 152 33.35 29.02 -2.48
CA SER A 152 34.77 28.90 -2.16
C SER A 152 35.65 29.19 -3.39
N SER A 153 35.19 28.89 -4.59
CA SER A 153 35.91 29.16 -5.85
C SER A 153 35.80 30.61 -6.32
N SER A 154 34.77 31.35 -5.88
CA SER A 154 34.56 32.76 -6.28
C SER A 154 35.33 33.79 -5.44
N VAL A 155 35.99 33.37 -4.36
CA VAL A 155 36.77 34.29 -3.50
C VAL A 155 38.19 34.56 -4.01
N SER A 156 38.67 33.86 -5.06
CA SER A 156 40.06 34.01 -5.57
C SER A 156 40.23 34.83 -6.84
N GLN A 157 39.16 35.36 -7.44
CA GLN A 157 39.29 36.29 -8.59
C GLN A 157 38.19 37.36 -8.53
N GLY A 158 38.61 38.55 -8.16
CA GLY A 158 37.77 39.75 -8.24
C GLY A 158 37.58 40.17 -9.70
N ASP A 159 36.61 39.61 -10.39
CA ASP A 159 36.10 40.15 -11.64
C ASP A 159 34.56 40.13 -11.64
N ASN A 160 34.05 41.27 -11.95
CA ASN A 160 32.68 41.74 -12.08
C ASN A 160 31.81 40.75 -12.88
N ILE A 161 30.94 40.00 -12.22
CA ILE A 161 29.91 39.19 -12.88
C ILE A 161 28.54 39.85 -12.71
N ASP A 162 28.33 40.85 -13.57
CA ASP A 162 26.98 41.30 -13.91
C ASP A 162 26.55 40.44 -15.13
N SER A 163 25.43 39.70 -14.99
CA SER A 163 24.77 38.89 -16.02
C SER A 163 25.25 37.44 -16.26
N VAL A 164 24.96 36.54 -15.32
CA VAL A 164 24.65 35.14 -15.69
C VAL A 164 23.20 34.86 -15.33
N ARG A 165 22.34 35.06 -16.30
CA ARG A 165 20.92 34.68 -16.23
C ARG A 165 20.82 33.20 -16.52
N VAL A 166 20.65 32.38 -15.49
CA VAL A 166 20.38 30.95 -15.67
C VAL A 166 18.94 30.80 -16.16
N ASP A 167 18.80 30.32 -17.39
CA ASP A 167 17.51 30.05 -18.01
C ASP A 167 16.99 28.70 -17.50
N TYR A 168 16.00 28.74 -16.64
CA TYR A 168 15.33 27.57 -16.06
C TYR A 168 14.28 26.91 -16.97
N SER A 169 14.15 27.32 -18.23
CA SER A 169 13.13 26.81 -19.16
C SER A 169 13.39 25.43 -19.74
N GLN A 170 14.50 24.77 -19.40
CA GLN A 170 14.89 23.47 -19.95
C GLN A 170 14.73 22.29 -18.98
N ILE A 171 14.13 22.47 -17.80
CA ILE A 171 13.96 21.40 -16.79
C ILE A 171 12.55 20.80 -16.78
N GLU A 172 11.63 21.36 -17.58
CA GLU A 172 10.27 20.80 -17.71
C GLU A 172 10.09 20.11 -19.06
N THR A 173 10.67 18.93 -19.26
CA THR A 173 10.19 17.97 -20.26
C THR A 173 10.77 16.58 -20.03
N SER A 174 10.23 15.83 -19.06
CA SER A 174 10.32 14.37 -19.05
C SER A 174 9.14 13.67 -18.36
N GLU A 175 7.96 14.28 -18.43
CA GLU A 175 6.70 13.62 -18.01
C GLU A 175 5.73 13.49 -19.18
N GLN A 176 6.17 12.95 -20.31
CA GLN A 176 5.28 12.46 -21.37
C GLN A 176 6.03 11.42 -22.19
N ASP A 177 5.98 10.15 -21.76
CA ASP A 177 6.09 8.98 -22.65
C ASP A 177 5.89 7.66 -21.87
N ILE A 178 4.76 7.52 -21.18
CA ILE A 178 4.26 6.19 -20.78
C ILE A 178 2.73 6.14 -20.98
N SER A 179 2.31 6.33 -22.25
CA SER A 179 0.93 5.98 -22.62
C SER A 179 0.85 5.68 -24.11
N ALA A 180 1.48 4.61 -24.56
CA ALA A 180 1.19 3.99 -25.86
C ALA A 180 1.90 2.64 -25.99
N SER A 181 1.41 1.59 -25.34
CA SER A 181 1.64 0.22 -25.81
C SER A 181 0.63 -0.77 -25.19
N GLU A 182 -0.65 -0.52 -25.42
CA GLU A 182 -1.69 -1.55 -25.29
C GLU A 182 -2.67 -1.41 -26.45
N SER A 183 -2.25 -1.90 -27.62
CA SER A 183 -3.17 -2.34 -28.66
C SER A 183 -2.37 -3.11 -29.70
N ALA A 184 -2.60 -4.37 -29.73
CA ALA A 184 -2.52 -5.26 -30.91
C ALA A 184 -1.94 -6.63 -30.58
N SER A 185 -2.82 -7.59 -30.27
CA SER A 185 -2.75 -8.90 -30.90
C SER A 185 -4.04 -9.70 -30.65
N GLU A 186 -5.10 -9.26 -31.35
CA GLU A 186 -6.10 -10.19 -31.86
C GLU A 186 -5.61 -10.67 -33.22
N THR A 187 -5.30 -11.94 -33.35
CA THR A 187 -5.40 -12.70 -34.60
C THR A 187 -5.59 -14.16 -34.25
N THR A 188 -6.85 -14.59 -34.42
CA THR A 188 -7.29 -15.66 -35.34
C THR A 188 -6.39 -16.89 -35.43
N SER A 189 -6.91 -18.02 -35.01
CA SER A 189 -6.87 -19.21 -35.82
C SER A 189 -8.08 -20.08 -35.55
N GLU A 190 -9.02 -20.00 -36.51
CA GLU A 190 -9.94 -21.06 -36.84
C GLU A 190 -9.17 -22.30 -37.33
N SER A 191 -9.74 -23.41 -37.08
CA SER A 191 -10.10 -24.43 -38.02
C SER A 191 -9.65 -25.86 -37.69
N ASN A 192 -10.63 -26.68 -37.85
CA ASN A 192 -10.62 -28.09 -38.33
C ASN A 192 -10.09 -29.13 -37.36
N GLY A 193 -10.81 -30.17 -37.05
CA GLY A 193 -11.87 -30.84 -37.78
C GLY A 193 -11.77 -32.32 -37.47
N ILE A 194 -12.90 -32.95 -37.40
CA ILE A 194 -13.18 -34.34 -37.85
C ILE A 194 -12.51 -35.52 -37.13
N GLY A 195 -13.32 -36.31 -36.48
CA GLY A 195 -13.44 -37.68 -36.90
C GLY A 195 -13.13 -38.79 -35.90
N ARG A 196 -14.15 -39.48 -35.60
CA ARG A 196 -14.33 -40.84 -35.13
C ARG A 196 -14.53 -41.10 -33.66
#